data_8d78d6ef9d21d62a4619629e2a56a1a0
#
_entry.id   8d78d6ef9d21d62a4619629e2a56a1a0
#
_cell.length_a   1.000
_cell.length_b   1.000
_cell.length_c   1.000
_cell.angle_alpha   90.00
_cell.angle_beta   90.00
_cell.angle_gamma   90.00
#
_symmetry.space_group_name_H-M   'P 1'
#
loop_
_entity.id
_entity.type
_entity.pdbx_description
1 polymer ?
#
loop_
_entity_poly.entity_id
_entity_poly.type
_entity_poly.pdbx_seq_one_letter_code
_entity_poly.pdbx_strand_id
1 'polypeptide(L)' 'MDIITAAKVREMDEREKERNLITLREELMMLYSQQTGGGISDNPAKAKLLRKQIARILTVKNEEK' A
#
# COMPACT_ATOMS: atom_id res chain seq x y z
N MET A 1 -9.82 5.40 -4.27
CA MET A 1 -8.37 5.21 -4.22
C MET A 1 -7.86 4.75 -5.58
N ASP A 2 -6.90 5.45 -6.10
CA ASP A 2 -6.35 5.09 -7.39
C ASP A 2 -5.40 3.90 -7.25
N ILE A 3 -5.47 3.03 -8.24
CA ILE A 3 -4.58 1.87 -8.27
C ILE A 3 -3.24 2.29 -8.84
N ILE A 4 -2.20 2.03 -8.07
CA ILE A 4 -0.84 2.32 -8.51
C ILE A 4 -0.36 1.15 -9.36
N THR A 5 -0.03 1.43 -10.61
CA THR A 5 0.48 0.39 -11.51
C THR A 5 1.99 0.26 -11.39
N ALA A 6 2.51 -0.88 -11.80
CA ALA A 6 3.96 -1.09 -11.78
C ALA A 6 4.68 -0.06 -12.63
N ALA A 7 4.09 0.31 -13.77
CA ALA A 7 4.69 1.32 -14.62
C ALA A 7 4.82 2.65 -13.91
N LYS A 8 3.78 3.04 -13.17
CA LYS A 8 3.83 4.28 -12.40
C LYS A 8 4.89 4.24 -11.31
N VAL A 9 5.00 3.10 -10.64
CA VAL A 9 6.00 2.95 -9.59
C VAL A 9 7.40 3.09 -10.17
N ARG A 10 7.63 2.53 -11.35
CA ARG A 10 8.93 2.63 -12.00
C ARG A 10 9.30 4.07 -12.36
N GLU A 11 8.31 4.90 -12.61
CA GLU A 11 8.53 6.30 -12.91
C GLU A 11 8.82 7.13 -11.67
N MET A 12 8.50 6.64 -10.49
CA MET A 12 8.74 7.35 -9.25
C MET A 12 10.22 7.31 -8.86
N ASP A 13 10.69 8.38 -8.23
CA ASP A 13 12.03 8.35 -7.66
C ASP A 13 12.01 7.62 -6.32
N GLU A 14 13.18 7.42 -5.74
CA GLU A 14 13.30 6.68 -4.48
C GLU A 14 12.48 7.30 -3.35
N ARG A 15 12.48 8.62 -3.28
CA ARG A 15 11.74 9.32 -2.22
C ARG A 15 10.25 9.10 -2.36
N GLU A 16 9.74 9.17 -3.57
CA GLU A 16 8.32 8.97 -3.81
C GLU A 16 7.90 7.54 -3.47
N LYS A 17 8.71 6.57 -3.86
CA LYS A 17 8.41 5.18 -3.54
C LYS A 17 8.36 4.96 -2.03
N GLU A 18 9.34 5.49 -1.31
CA GLU A 18 9.37 5.37 0.14
C GLU A 18 8.15 6.03 0.78
N ARG A 19 7.83 7.23 0.33
CA ARG A 19 6.70 7.97 0.89
C ARG A 19 5.39 7.23 0.66
N ASN A 20 5.19 6.74 -0.55
CA ASN A 20 3.97 6.00 -0.85
C ASN A 20 3.88 4.71 -0.06
N LEU A 21 5.01 4.05 0.11
CA LEU A 21 5.05 2.81 0.89
C LEU A 21 4.64 3.07 2.34
N ILE A 22 5.19 4.13 2.93
CA ILE A 22 4.86 4.48 4.30
C ILE A 22 3.37 4.83 4.42
N THR A 23 2.86 5.64 3.50
CA THR A 23 1.47 6.04 3.52
C THR A 23 0.54 4.83 3.43
N LEU A 24 0.84 3.92 2.53
CA LEU A 24 0.02 2.72 2.35
C LEU A 24 0.06 1.84 3.60
N ARG A 25 1.20 1.71 4.21
CA ARG A 25 1.33 0.93 5.44
C ARG A 25 0.56 1.55 6.59
N GLU A 26 0.60 2.86 6.69
CA GLU A 26 -0.16 3.56 7.72
C GLU A 26 -1.66 3.37 7.53
N GLU A 27 -2.12 3.47 6.30
CA GLU A 27 -3.53 3.25 6.02
C GLU A 27 -3.96 1.83 6.35
N LEU A 28 -3.13 0.86 6.03
CA LEU A 28 -3.43 -0.53 6.35
C LEU A 28 -3.47 -0.75 7.86
N MET A 29 -2.54 -0.13 8.58
CA MET A 29 -2.50 -0.23 10.02
C MET A 29 -3.75 0.36 10.66
N MET A 30 -4.20 1.49 10.15
CA MET A 30 -5.44 2.10 10.63
C MET A 30 -6.63 1.20 10.42
N LEU A 31 -6.67 0.53 9.29
CA LEU A 31 -7.76 -0.41 9.00
C LEU A 31 -7.78 -1.57 10.00
N TYR A 32 -6.62 -2.12 10.29
CA TYR A 32 -6.52 -3.20 11.26
C TYR A 32 -6.89 -2.73 12.66
N SER A 33 -6.52 -1.51 13.01
CA SER A 33 -6.88 -0.92 14.29
C SER A 33 -8.39 -0.83 14.46
N GLN A 34 -9.06 -0.42 13.40
CA GLN A 34 -10.51 -0.31 13.43
C GLN A 34 -11.16 -1.68 13.61
N GLN A 35 -10.57 -2.71 13.04
CA GLN A 35 -11.07 -4.06 13.21
C GLN A 35 -10.98 -4.53 14.66
N THR A 36 -9.88 -4.21 15.32
CA THR A 36 -9.70 -4.65 16.70
C THR A 36 -10.60 -3.90 17.67
N GLY A 37 -11.13 -2.78 17.26
CA GLY A 37 -12.06 -2.02 18.10
C GLY A 37 -13.46 -2.61 18.17
N GLY A 38 -13.64 -3.85 17.75
CA GLY A 38 -14.93 -4.51 17.80
C GLY A 38 -15.76 -4.30 16.57
N GLY A 39 -15.31 -3.43 15.70
CA GLY A 39 -15.96 -3.25 14.42
C GLY A 39 -15.24 -4.08 13.39
N ILE A 40 -15.98 -4.86 12.68
CA ILE A 40 -15.40 -5.57 11.55
C ILE A 40 -15.13 -4.55 10.48
N SER A 41 -13.98 -4.66 9.86
CA SER A 41 -13.70 -3.81 8.74
C SER A 41 -14.83 -3.93 7.72
N ASP A 42 -15.45 -2.83 7.43
CA ASP A 42 -16.53 -2.82 6.46
C ASP A 42 -15.99 -2.97 5.04
N ASN A 43 -14.68 -3.02 4.89
CA ASN A 43 -14.12 -2.99 3.55
C ASN A 43 -12.89 -3.89 3.44
N PRO A 44 -13.08 -5.22 3.46
CA PRO A 44 -11.95 -6.13 3.28
C PRO A 44 -11.29 -5.98 1.90
N ALA A 45 -12.04 -5.51 0.92
CA ALA A 45 -11.48 -5.27 -0.41
C ALA A 45 -10.42 -4.16 -0.36
N LYS A 46 -10.63 -3.16 0.49
CA LYS A 46 -9.67 -2.09 0.63
C LYS A 46 -8.35 -2.58 1.23
N ALA A 47 -8.43 -3.45 2.22
CA ALA A 47 -7.24 -4.03 2.82
C ALA A 47 -6.45 -4.83 1.79
N LYS A 48 -7.14 -5.61 0.99
CA LYS A 48 -6.50 -6.36 -0.09
C LYS A 48 -5.82 -5.44 -1.08
N LEU A 49 -6.50 -4.36 -1.44
CA LEU A 49 -5.97 -3.40 -2.39
C LEU A 49 -4.71 -2.73 -1.85
N LEU A 50 -4.72 -2.33 -0.60
CA LEU A 50 -3.56 -1.72 0.03
C LEU A 50 -2.37 -2.68 0.04
N ARG A 51 -2.62 -3.93 0.40
CA ARG A 51 -1.56 -4.92 0.43
C ARG A 51 -0.99 -5.18 -0.96
N LYS A 52 -1.83 -5.18 -1.98
CA LYS A 52 -1.38 -5.34 -3.36
C LYS A 52 -0.48 -4.20 -3.79
N GLN A 53 -0.85 -2.99 -3.45
CA GLN A 53 -0.05 -1.83 -3.83
C GLN A 53 1.29 -1.83 -3.11
N ILE A 54 1.29 -2.18 -1.84
CA ILE A 54 2.54 -2.30 -1.08
C ILE A 54 3.46 -3.34 -1.73
N ALA A 55 2.91 -4.49 -2.05
CA ALA A 55 3.68 -5.56 -2.67
C ALA A 55 4.25 -5.12 -4.02
N ARG A 56 3.47 -4.35 -4.78
CA ARG A 56 3.90 -3.86 -6.07
C ARG A 56 5.09 -2.92 -5.96
N ILE A 57 5.03 -2.00 -5.00
CA ILE A 57 6.14 -1.08 -4.78
C ILE A 57 7.39 -1.84 -4.36
N LEU A 58 7.25 -2.78 -3.45
CA LEU A 58 8.37 -3.57 -2.99
C LEU A 58 8.99 -4.39 -4.12
N THR A 59 8.16 -4.92 -4.99
CA THR A 59 8.64 -5.70 -6.13
C THR A 59 9.49 -4.83 -7.05
N VAL A 60 9.00 -3.63 -7.35
CA VAL A 60 9.75 -2.72 -8.23
C VAL A 60 11.06 -2.30 -7.57
N LYS A 61 11.04 -2.03 -6.27
CA LYS A 61 12.27 -1.69 -5.57
C LYS A 61 13.30 -2.81 -5.65
N ASN A 62 12.83 -4.05 -5.58
CA ASN A 62 13.73 -5.20 -5.70
C ASN A 62 14.31 -5.32 -7.10
N GLU A 63 13.52 -4.99 -8.11
CA GLU A 63 14.01 -5.00 -9.50
C GLU A 63 15.15 -4.02 -9.72
N GLU A 64 15.15 -2.94 -8.97
CA GLU A 64 16.12 -1.87 -9.16
C GLU A 64 17.44 -2.07 -8.41
N LYS A 65 17.55 -3.13 -7.68
CA LYS A 65 18.81 -3.44 -6.97
C LYS A 65 19.89 -3.95 -7.89
#